data_b4ded6d94cd6f416817ac3f0eb8bd852
#
_entry.id   b4ded6d94cd6f416817ac3f0eb8bd852
#
_cell.length_a   1.000
_cell.length_b   1.000
_cell.length_c   1.000
_cell.angle_alpha   90.00
_cell.angle_beta   90.00
_cell.angle_gamma   90.00
#
_symmetry.space_group_name_H-M   'P 1'
#
loop_
_entity.id
_entity.type
_entity.pdbx_description
1 polymer ?
#
loop_
_entity_poly.entity_id
_entity_poly.type
_entity_poly.pdbx_seq_one_letter_code
_entity_poly.pdbx_strand_id
1 'polypeptide(L)'
;MDTDFHFYGTATAALHAGFSGQEATLIANAAEFVDFFNSDYWSYWSLKNEQQQEVVKISYPHLSCQTIDWKMIGDYDEHLWNAFHFPPGNRAHDERDVLSQYWGKDPLPVWVTDFKQHFKARETNLTPSKKPLLCRPFSPFALHMMLDTIVKYRQITEAKSGEIEPILKRYLGNVPYAPVKDPKKLALVLLGVRMHVLADTWAHQDFSGIASKEINGAGTLNYVYASTGAPDILENTSWKGTLWVLAEDTDCAAAPNAPGNAACRGHGQMGHFPDYSWLKFIYPAAWLKQGGYLFRDNPQQYRQAWYWLRTLMVSCLGGENDLLVNKHNQPCALPDDILNCIDAPHQLDDTKLFAVAESEQLWRKTELAKQLKEHHRWNRNAGQFDELHRKELGVIDGLPTTRYGTVNISQNSTLHLMEMASAIHYQWCVKWAEEHPEFQWRPQPKV
;
A
#
# COMPACT_ATOMS: atom_id res chain seq x y z
N MET A 1 -3.28 -1.45 -5.65
CA MET A 1 -4.72 -1.80 -5.89
C MET A 1 -5.49 -0.53 -6.23
N ASP A 2 -6.72 -0.61 -6.81
CA ASP A 2 -7.50 0.61 -7.10
C ASP A 2 -8.32 1.08 -5.89
N THR A 3 -8.90 2.25 -6.02
CA THR A 3 -9.60 2.99 -4.95
C THR A 3 -10.77 2.22 -4.32
N ASP A 4 -11.45 1.37 -5.08
CA ASP A 4 -12.55 0.53 -4.59
C ASP A 4 -12.09 -0.46 -3.51
N PHE A 5 -10.93 -1.08 -3.71
CA PHE A 5 -10.38 -2.04 -2.75
C PHE A 5 -9.63 -1.34 -1.61
N HIS A 6 -8.83 -0.30 -1.90
CA HIS A 6 -8.13 0.44 -0.84
C HIS A 6 -9.10 1.06 0.16
N PHE A 7 -10.25 1.57 -0.30
CA PHE A 7 -11.27 2.06 0.60
C PHE A 7 -12.21 0.96 1.10
N TYR A 8 -13.04 0.38 0.23
CA TYR A 8 -14.10 -0.56 0.68
C TYR A 8 -13.57 -1.92 1.10
N GLY A 9 -12.59 -2.46 0.40
CA GLY A 9 -11.92 -3.70 0.80
C GLY A 9 -11.31 -3.57 2.20
N THR A 10 -10.60 -2.46 2.45
CA THR A 10 -10.01 -2.18 3.77
C THR A 10 -11.08 -1.90 4.83
N ALA A 11 -12.11 -1.10 4.53
CA ALA A 11 -13.19 -0.78 5.47
C ALA A 11 -13.96 -2.03 5.90
N THR A 12 -14.33 -2.88 4.95
CA THR A 12 -15.07 -4.12 5.25
C THR A 12 -14.23 -5.12 6.03
N ALA A 13 -12.94 -5.21 5.76
CA ALA A 13 -12.01 -6.02 6.55
C ALA A 13 -11.86 -5.49 7.99
N ALA A 14 -11.82 -4.16 8.18
CA ALA A 14 -11.77 -3.53 9.49
C ALA A 14 -13.06 -3.76 10.30
N LEU A 15 -14.22 -3.60 9.69
CA LEU A 15 -15.52 -3.89 10.32
C LEU A 15 -15.62 -5.36 10.72
N HIS A 16 -15.22 -6.26 9.84
CA HIS A 16 -15.23 -7.70 10.12
C HIS A 16 -14.21 -8.08 11.21
N ALA A 17 -13.14 -7.29 11.37
CA ALA A 17 -12.18 -7.46 12.46
C ALA A 17 -12.71 -6.96 13.82
N GLY A 18 -13.78 -6.15 13.84
CA GLY A 18 -14.40 -5.63 15.06
C GLY A 18 -14.18 -4.13 15.32
N PHE A 19 -13.60 -3.39 14.38
CA PHE A 19 -13.54 -1.93 14.46
C PHE A 19 -14.92 -1.31 14.29
N SER A 20 -15.18 -0.20 14.99
CA SER A 20 -16.42 0.56 14.80
C SER A 20 -16.47 1.18 13.40
N GLY A 21 -17.69 1.54 12.93
CA GLY A 21 -17.84 2.18 11.63
C GLY A 21 -17.03 3.47 11.44
N GLN A 22 -16.83 4.25 12.51
CA GLN A 22 -15.98 5.45 12.47
C GLN A 22 -14.49 5.10 12.33
N GLU A 23 -14.01 4.14 13.09
CA GLU A 23 -12.62 3.67 13.02
C GLU A 23 -12.33 3.02 11.67
N ALA A 24 -13.24 2.17 11.17
CA ALA A 24 -13.11 1.54 9.87
C ALA A 24 -13.08 2.57 8.73
N THR A 25 -13.90 3.62 8.79
CA THR A 25 -13.88 4.73 7.85
C THR A 25 -12.54 5.47 7.89
N LEU A 26 -12.01 5.72 9.08
CA LEU A 26 -10.70 6.40 9.22
C LEU A 26 -9.55 5.56 8.67
N ILE A 27 -9.51 4.27 9.00
CA ILE A 27 -8.51 3.32 8.48
C ILE A 27 -8.58 3.26 6.95
N ALA A 28 -9.79 3.13 6.38
CA ALA A 28 -9.99 3.02 4.94
C ALA A 28 -9.60 4.30 4.19
N ASN A 29 -9.97 5.46 4.71
CA ASN A 29 -9.55 6.74 4.15
C ASN A 29 -8.03 6.89 4.16
N ALA A 30 -7.37 6.52 5.26
CA ALA A 30 -5.92 6.59 5.34
C ALA A 30 -5.26 5.60 4.35
N ALA A 31 -5.83 4.40 4.18
CA ALA A 31 -5.34 3.43 3.20
C ALA A 31 -5.45 3.97 1.78
N GLU A 32 -6.61 4.47 1.39
CA GLU A 32 -6.81 5.04 0.06
C GLU A 32 -5.94 6.29 -0.18
N PHE A 33 -5.81 7.15 0.83
CA PHE A 33 -5.09 8.42 0.70
C PHE A 33 -3.59 8.26 0.49
N VAL A 34 -3.04 7.06 0.70
CA VAL A 34 -1.64 6.76 0.33
C VAL A 34 -1.36 7.04 -1.15
N ASP A 35 -2.31 6.76 -2.05
CA ASP A 35 -2.19 7.04 -3.48
C ASP A 35 -2.29 8.53 -3.84
N PHE A 36 -2.83 9.33 -2.95
CA PHE A 36 -3.13 10.74 -3.21
C PHE A 36 -2.29 11.72 -2.39
N PHE A 37 -1.58 11.26 -1.38
CA PHE A 37 -0.68 12.07 -0.58
C PHE A 37 0.66 12.28 -1.32
N ASN A 38 0.62 13.14 -2.30
CA ASN A 38 1.64 13.31 -3.33
C ASN A 38 2.24 14.73 -3.33
N SER A 39 3.01 15.04 -4.35
CA SER A 39 3.73 16.32 -4.49
C SER A 39 2.85 17.57 -4.54
N ASP A 40 1.52 17.45 -4.69
CA ASP A 40 0.61 18.60 -4.57
C ASP A 40 0.58 19.15 -3.15
N TYR A 41 0.96 18.32 -2.18
CA TYR A 41 1.12 18.70 -0.77
C TYR A 41 2.56 19.08 -0.42
N TRP A 42 3.46 19.08 -1.41
CA TRP A 42 4.87 19.37 -1.19
C TRP A 42 5.14 20.84 -1.04
N SER A 43 5.26 21.27 0.19
CA SER A 43 5.54 22.64 0.60
C SER A 43 6.25 22.61 1.96
N TYR A 44 6.72 23.77 2.41
CA TYR A 44 7.12 23.93 3.79
C TYR A 44 5.86 24.04 4.65
N TRP A 45 5.70 23.16 5.60
CA TRP A 45 4.56 23.19 6.50
C TRP A 45 4.92 23.91 7.79
N SER A 46 4.07 24.88 8.19
CA SER A 46 4.06 25.46 9.52
C SER A 46 2.88 24.88 10.28
N LEU A 47 3.12 23.96 11.20
CA LEU A 47 2.06 23.38 12.01
C LEU A 47 1.63 24.36 13.08
N LYS A 48 0.34 24.68 13.10
CA LYS A 48 -0.28 25.66 13.98
C LYS A 48 -1.15 24.97 15.03
N ASN A 49 -1.02 25.39 16.29
CA ASN A 49 -1.93 24.99 17.36
C ASN A 49 -3.29 25.73 17.25
N GLU A 50 -4.19 25.49 18.19
CA GLU A 50 -5.51 26.12 18.23
C GLU A 50 -5.44 27.64 18.36
N GLN A 51 -4.39 28.18 18.96
CA GLN A 51 -4.12 29.61 19.12
C GLN A 51 -3.40 30.20 17.88
N GLN A 52 -3.30 29.47 16.78
CA GLN A 52 -2.60 29.85 15.55
C GLN A 52 -1.09 30.12 15.72
N GLN A 53 -0.50 29.61 16.79
CA GLN A 53 0.93 29.71 17.05
C GLN A 53 1.65 28.55 16.34
N GLU A 54 2.81 28.84 15.78
CA GLU A 54 3.65 27.80 15.17
C GLU A 54 4.22 26.87 16.26
N VAL A 55 4.00 25.57 16.07
CA VAL A 55 4.52 24.51 16.93
C VAL A 55 5.79 23.90 16.35
N VAL A 56 5.77 23.62 15.04
CA VAL A 56 6.91 23.04 14.32
C VAL A 56 6.85 23.40 12.85
N LYS A 57 8.02 23.50 12.23
CA LYS A 57 8.16 23.56 10.77
C LYS A 57 8.57 22.20 10.24
N ILE A 58 7.90 21.74 9.20
CA ILE A 58 8.25 20.55 8.45
C ILE A 58 8.71 21.01 7.08
N SER A 59 9.96 20.70 6.76
CA SER A 59 10.50 20.90 5.42
C SER A 59 10.30 19.62 4.65
N TYR A 60 9.49 19.67 3.61
CA TYR A 60 9.17 18.50 2.79
C TYR A 60 8.51 17.36 3.57
N PRO A 61 7.19 17.33 3.70
CA PRO A 61 6.46 16.28 4.41
C PRO A 61 6.79 14.88 3.85
N HIS A 62 6.61 13.86 4.66
CA HIS A 62 6.78 12.47 4.24
C HIS A 62 5.59 12.03 3.39
N LEU A 63 5.65 12.33 2.11
CA LEU A 63 4.66 11.90 1.14
C LEU A 63 4.69 10.38 0.97
N SER A 64 3.59 9.79 0.57
CA SER A 64 3.47 8.35 0.30
C SER A 64 3.40 8.03 -1.19
N CYS A 65 3.04 9.00 -2.00
CA CYS A 65 2.93 8.86 -3.44
C CYS A 65 3.61 10.03 -4.15
N GLN A 66 3.76 9.90 -5.46
CA GLN A 66 4.35 10.91 -6.32
C GLN A 66 3.42 11.20 -7.48
N THR A 67 3.25 12.48 -7.82
CA THR A 67 2.57 12.83 -9.07
C THR A 67 3.39 12.40 -10.28
N ILE A 68 2.71 12.18 -11.40
CA ILE A 68 3.27 11.83 -12.71
C ILE A 68 4.26 12.90 -13.22
N ASP A 69 4.27 14.08 -12.65
CA ASP A 69 5.23 15.15 -13.00
C ASP A 69 6.61 14.90 -12.37
N TRP A 70 7.21 13.85 -12.83
CA TRP A 70 8.43 13.18 -12.42
C TRP A 70 9.73 13.97 -12.68
N LYS A 71 9.68 15.08 -13.42
CA LYS A 71 10.87 15.86 -13.80
C LYS A 71 11.62 16.52 -12.64
N MET A 72 11.10 16.43 -11.44
CA MET A 72 11.56 17.26 -10.33
C MET A 72 12.18 16.52 -9.15
N ILE A 73 12.21 15.20 -9.17
CA ILE A 73 12.56 14.43 -7.98
C ILE A 73 13.56 13.35 -8.35
N GLY A 74 14.70 13.30 -7.66
CA GLY A 74 15.79 12.36 -7.92
C GLY A 74 15.60 10.99 -7.24
N ASP A 75 16.68 10.33 -6.87
CA ASP A 75 16.75 8.97 -6.33
C ASP A 75 15.81 8.69 -5.14
N TYR A 76 15.35 9.73 -4.43
CA TYR A 76 14.41 9.59 -3.30
C TYR A 76 13.09 8.93 -3.70
N ASP A 77 12.64 9.12 -4.92
CA ASP A 77 11.34 8.64 -5.38
C ASP A 77 11.28 7.14 -5.58
N GLU A 78 12.36 6.53 -6.04
CA GLU A 78 12.43 5.09 -6.17
C GLU A 78 12.29 4.42 -4.81
N HIS A 79 12.85 5.04 -3.78
CA HIS A 79 12.74 4.55 -2.42
C HIS A 79 11.34 4.76 -1.84
N LEU A 80 10.67 5.86 -2.19
CA LEU A 80 9.30 6.15 -1.80
C LEU A 80 8.33 5.13 -2.39
N TRP A 81 8.42 4.87 -3.69
CA TRP A 81 7.59 3.87 -4.36
C TRP A 81 7.78 2.46 -3.79
N ASN A 82 9.02 2.08 -3.51
CA ASN A 82 9.30 0.80 -2.85
C ASN A 82 8.79 0.76 -1.41
N ALA A 83 8.79 1.87 -0.69
CA ALA A 83 8.30 1.89 0.68
C ALA A 83 6.78 1.72 0.78
N PHE A 84 6.03 2.36 -0.11
CA PHE A 84 4.58 2.46 0.03
C PHE A 84 3.80 1.56 -0.93
N HIS A 85 4.34 1.25 -2.14
CA HIS A 85 3.59 0.55 -3.19
C HIS A 85 4.25 -0.74 -3.68
N PHE A 86 5.58 -0.82 -3.69
CA PHE A 86 6.32 -1.96 -4.26
C PHE A 86 7.38 -2.49 -3.30
N PRO A 87 7.03 -2.88 -2.07
CA PRO A 87 8.04 -3.31 -1.12
C PRO A 87 8.84 -4.52 -1.63
N PRO A 88 10.18 -4.48 -1.54
CA PRO A 88 11.03 -5.56 -2.02
C PRO A 88 10.73 -6.84 -1.25
N GLY A 89 10.57 -7.97 -1.96
CA GLY A 89 10.06 -9.17 -1.32
C GLY A 89 10.47 -10.50 -1.93
N ASN A 90 11.22 -10.52 -3.04
CA ASN A 90 11.49 -11.78 -3.74
C ASN A 90 12.69 -12.56 -3.15
N ARG A 91 12.59 -12.83 -1.86
CA ARG A 91 13.57 -13.62 -1.11
C ARG A 91 12.85 -14.48 -0.06
N ALA A 92 13.32 -15.70 0.14
CA ALA A 92 12.77 -16.60 1.16
C ALA A 92 13.01 -16.05 2.58
N HIS A 93 12.15 -16.44 3.50
CA HIS A 93 12.36 -16.20 4.92
C HIS A 93 13.65 -16.86 5.38
N ASP A 94 14.46 -16.16 6.16
CA ASP A 94 15.62 -16.74 6.84
C ASP A 94 15.11 -17.46 8.10
N GLU A 95 15.67 -18.63 8.40
CA GLU A 95 15.37 -19.35 9.66
C GLU A 95 15.84 -18.55 10.88
N ARG A 96 16.81 -17.66 10.71
CA ARG A 96 17.32 -16.74 11.73
C ARG A 96 16.50 -15.47 11.89
N ASP A 97 15.37 -15.38 11.16
CA ASP A 97 14.49 -14.21 11.19
C ASP A 97 14.22 -13.77 12.63
N VAL A 98 14.26 -12.47 12.79
CA VAL A 98 14.12 -11.69 14.04
C VAL A 98 12.80 -11.93 14.78
N LEU A 99 12.06 -12.97 14.42
CA LEU A 99 10.78 -13.33 15.02
C LEU A 99 10.91 -13.65 16.51
N SER A 100 12.10 -14.08 16.96
CA SER A 100 12.43 -14.28 18.36
C SER A 100 12.27 -13.01 19.22
N GLN A 101 12.36 -11.84 18.64
CA GLN A 101 12.11 -10.58 19.37
C GLN A 101 10.63 -10.43 19.79
N TYR A 102 9.70 -11.08 19.09
CA TYR A 102 8.26 -11.02 19.38
C TYR A 102 7.79 -12.16 20.30
N TRP A 103 8.40 -13.35 20.22
CA TRP A 103 7.97 -14.53 20.95
C TRP A 103 9.08 -15.21 21.78
N GLY A 104 10.32 -14.70 21.72
CA GLY A 104 11.45 -15.31 22.42
C GLY A 104 11.69 -16.77 21.98
N LYS A 105 11.58 -17.71 22.95
CA LYS A 105 11.70 -19.15 22.70
C LYS A 105 10.35 -19.85 22.50
N ASP A 106 9.25 -19.11 22.57
CA ASP A 106 7.92 -19.69 22.40
C ASP A 106 7.71 -20.12 20.93
N PRO A 107 6.90 -21.17 20.69
CA PRO A 107 6.53 -21.55 19.34
C PRO A 107 5.84 -20.40 18.62
N LEU A 108 6.19 -20.20 17.34
CA LEU A 108 5.53 -19.20 16.50
C LEU A 108 4.03 -19.48 16.44
N PRO A 109 3.18 -18.44 16.46
CA PRO A 109 1.77 -18.58 16.22
C PRO A 109 1.50 -19.27 14.86
N VAL A 110 0.42 -20.07 14.81
CA VAL A 110 0.07 -20.82 13.60
C VAL A 110 -0.05 -19.92 12.39
N TRP A 111 -0.66 -18.73 12.54
CA TRP A 111 -0.83 -17.80 11.44
C TRP A 111 0.50 -17.30 10.83
N VAL A 112 1.56 -17.18 11.65
CA VAL A 112 2.90 -16.82 11.15
C VAL A 112 3.46 -17.94 10.28
N THR A 113 3.28 -19.17 10.74
CA THR A 113 3.69 -20.36 9.98
C THR A 113 2.91 -20.47 8.67
N ASP A 114 1.58 -20.30 8.73
CA ASP A 114 0.72 -20.29 7.56
C ASP A 114 1.13 -19.19 6.57
N PHE A 115 1.37 -17.96 7.07
CA PHE A 115 1.84 -16.86 6.24
C PHE A 115 3.14 -17.22 5.50
N LYS A 116 4.13 -17.74 6.23
CA LYS A 116 5.43 -18.12 5.64
C LYS A 116 5.30 -19.25 4.62
N GLN A 117 4.40 -20.21 4.82
CA GLN A 117 4.19 -21.34 3.89
C GLN A 117 3.63 -20.92 2.53
N HIS A 118 2.91 -19.80 2.46
CA HIS A 118 2.38 -19.26 1.22
C HIS A 118 3.44 -18.53 0.37
N PHE A 119 4.61 -18.24 0.94
CA PHE A 119 5.66 -17.54 0.21
C PHE A 119 6.26 -18.42 -0.90
N LYS A 120 6.34 -17.86 -2.11
CA LYS A 120 7.03 -18.46 -3.25
C LYS A 120 7.90 -17.40 -3.94
N ALA A 121 9.21 -17.57 -3.88
CA ALA A 121 10.12 -16.74 -4.65
C ALA A 121 9.93 -16.97 -6.15
N ARG A 122 10.06 -15.92 -6.94
CA ARG A 122 10.11 -16.02 -8.41
C ARG A 122 11.51 -16.40 -8.88
N GLU A 123 11.55 -17.39 -9.75
CA GLU A 123 12.74 -17.66 -10.57
C GLU A 123 12.83 -16.64 -11.69
N THR A 124 13.95 -15.94 -11.78
CA THR A 124 14.14 -14.83 -12.71
C THR A 124 15.49 -14.90 -13.41
N ASN A 125 15.60 -14.21 -14.55
CA ASN A 125 16.87 -13.93 -15.22
C ASN A 125 17.54 -12.65 -14.71
N LEU A 126 16.95 -11.99 -13.72
CA LEU A 126 17.52 -10.80 -13.11
C LEU A 126 18.84 -11.11 -12.39
N THR A 127 19.71 -10.12 -12.36
CA THR A 127 20.93 -10.18 -11.56
C THR A 127 20.64 -10.41 -10.08
N PRO A 128 21.58 -10.95 -9.30
CA PRO A 128 21.41 -11.14 -7.87
C PRO A 128 21.02 -9.86 -7.09
N SER A 129 21.43 -8.69 -7.59
CA SER A 129 21.10 -7.39 -7.00
C SER A 129 19.68 -6.91 -7.33
N LYS A 130 19.12 -7.31 -8.47
CA LYS A 130 17.77 -6.90 -8.90
C LYS A 130 16.68 -7.89 -8.49
N LYS A 131 17.00 -9.18 -8.42
CA LYS A 131 16.04 -10.25 -8.08
C LYS A 131 15.25 -9.99 -6.78
N PRO A 132 15.87 -9.54 -5.67
CA PRO A 132 15.16 -9.28 -4.41
C PRO A 132 14.18 -8.10 -4.48
N LEU A 133 14.34 -7.20 -5.46
CA LEU A 133 13.56 -5.97 -5.58
C LEU A 133 12.13 -6.19 -6.08
N LEU A 134 11.82 -7.37 -6.61
CA LEU A 134 10.43 -7.70 -6.99
C LEU A 134 9.55 -7.72 -5.74
N CYS A 135 8.44 -6.99 -5.78
CA CYS A 135 7.42 -7.05 -4.76
C CYS A 135 6.78 -8.43 -4.72
N ARG A 136 6.58 -8.97 -3.52
CA ARG A 136 5.96 -10.29 -3.33
C ARG A 136 5.05 -10.30 -2.10
N PRO A 137 3.84 -10.88 -2.19
CA PRO A 137 3.06 -11.20 -1.01
C PRO A 137 3.76 -12.26 -0.18
N PHE A 138 3.41 -12.35 1.09
CA PHE A 138 3.97 -13.30 2.05
C PHE A 138 5.48 -13.21 2.27
N SER A 139 6.11 -12.12 1.82
CA SER A 139 7.54 -11.89 1.95
C SER A 139 7.97 -11.61 3.39
N PRO A 140 9.28 -11.71 3.70
CA PRO A 140 9.80 -11.26 4.99
C PRO A 140 9.44 -9.80 5.30
N PHE A 141 9.53 -8.90 4.32
CA PHE A 141 9.10 -7.50 4.51
C PHE A 141 7.65 -7.43 4.98
N ALA A 142 6.73 -8.09 4.29
CA ALA A 142 5.30 -8.07 4.63
C ALA A 142 5.06 -8.62 6.04
N LEU A 143 5.67 -9.75 6.39
CA LEU A 143 5.54 -10.34 7.72
C LEU A 143 6.07 -9.41 8.82
N HIS A 144 7.29 -8.88 8.66
CA HIS A 144 7.89 -7.99 9.66
C HIS A 144 7.09 -6.70 9.81
N MET A 145 6.56 -6.16 8.70
CA MET A 145 5.67 -5.00 8.73
C MET A 145 4.38 -5.30 9.50
N MET A 146 3.75 -6.46 9.27
CA MET A 146 2.55 -6.86 10.01
C MET A 146 2.81 -6.91 11.52
N LEU A 147 3.89 -7.55 11.94
CA LEU A 147 4.27 -7.67 13.36
C LEU A 147 4.56 -6.30 13.98
N ASP A 148 5.35 -5.47 13.30
CA ASP A 148 5.64 -4.12 13.74
C ASP A 148 4.36 -3.26 13.81
N THR A 149 3.41 -3.48 12.92
CA THR A 149 2.11 -2.80 12.93
C THR A 149 1.33 -3.11 14.20
N ILE A 150 1.23 -4.38 14.59
CA ILE A 150 0.54 -4.79 15.81
C ILE A 150 1.17 -4.12 17.04
N VAL A 151 2.50 -4.18 17.11
CA VAL A 151 3.25 -3.60 18.24
C VAL A 151 3.04 -2.08 18.32
N LYS A 152 3.21 -1.36 17.20
CA LYS A 152 3.05 0.08 17.17
C LYS A 152 1.61 0.51 17.46
N TYR A 153 0.64 -0.16 16.85
CA TYR A 153 -0.77 0.12 17.08
C TYR A 153 -1.09 0.07 18.57
N ARG A 154 -0.72 -1.01 19.26
CA ARG A 154 -0.97 -1.19 20.69
C ARG A 154 -0.20 -0.18 21.52
N GLN A 155 1.10 0.00 21.28
CA GLN A 155 1.91 0.96 22.03
C GLN A 155 1.39 2.39 21.93
N ILE A 156 0.89 2.79 20.75
CA ILE A 156 0.32 4.13 20.55
C ILE A 156 -1.06 4.24 21.20
N THR A 157 -1.93 3.22 21.04
CA THR A 157 -3.30 3.27 21.58
C THR A 157 -3.37 3.13 23.11
N GLU A 158 -2.44 2.39 23.71
CA GLU A 158 -2.37 2.15 25.15
C GLU A 158 -1.54 3.18 25.89
N ALA A 159 -0.85 4.08 25.17
CA ALA A 159 -0.01 5.12 25.77
C ALA A 159 -0.82 6.05 26.66
N LYS A 160 -0.39 6.19 27.92
CA LYS A 160 -0.94 7.15 28.86
C LYS A 160 -0.43 8.56 28.55
N SER A 161 -1.09 9.55 29.16
CA SER A 161 -0.63 10.94 29.08
C SER A 161 0.84 11.05 29.49
N GLY A 162 1.67 11.64 28.62
CA GLY A 162 3.12 11.77 28.80
C GLY A 162 3.98 10.60 28.30
N GLU A 163 3.38 9.44 27.97
CA GLU A 163 4.11 8.28 27.43
C GLU A 163 4.23 8.31 25.90
N ILE A 164 3.33 9.03 25.23
CA ILE A 164 3.26 9.07 23.76
C ILE A 164 4.49 9.72 23.14
N GLU A 165 5.00 10.81 23.70
CA GLU A 165 6.15 11.54 23.16
C GLU A 165 7.43 10.70 23.10
N PRO A 166 7.85 9.96 24.15
CA PRO A 166 8.96 9.03 24.07
C PRO A 166 8.77 7.93 23.03
N ILE A 167 7.53 7.45 22.85
CA ILE A 167 7.19 6.42 21.85
C ILE A 167 7.38 6.99 20.44
N LEU A 168 6.80 8.16 20.16
CA LEU A 168 6.91 8.81 18.85
C LEU A 168 8.35 9.17 18.52
N LYS A 169 9.11 9.70 19.49
CA LYS A 169 10.54 10.01 19.31
C LYS A 169 11.35 8.75 18.92
N ARG A 170 11.03 7.60 19.50
CA ARG A 170 11.65 6.33 19.13
C ARG A 170 11.35 5.92 17.67
N TYR A 171 10.14 6.19 17.20
CA TYR A 171 9.72 5.81 15.84
C TYR A 171 10.19 6.80 14.78
N LEU A 172 10.20 8.08 15.10
CA LEU A 172 10.52 9.16 14.17
C LEU A 172 12.01 9.54 14.18
N GLY A 173 12.75 9.18 15.24
CA GLY A 173 14.16 9.56 15.38
C GLY A 173 14.35 11.07 15.42
N ASN A 174 15.04 11.62 14.43
CA ASN A 174 15.29 13.06 14.30
C ASN A 174 14.27 13.80 13.41
N VAL A 175 13.25 13.10 12.91
CA VAL A 175 12.19 13.74 12.10
C VAL A 175 11.46 14.77 12.98
N PRO A 176 11.33 16.04 12.55
CA PRO A 176 10.55 17.02 13.28
C PRO A 176 9.07 16.64 13.30
N TYR A 177 8.44 16.70 14.45
CA TYR A 177 7.01 16.43 14.61
C TYR A 177 6.38 17.33 15.66
N ALA A 178 5.08 17.55 15.56
CA ALA A 178 4.31 18.23 16.59
C ALA A 178 3.63 17.22 17.54
N PRO A 179 3.41 17.57 18.80
CA PRO A 179 2.71 16.71 19.75
C PRO A 179 1.33 16.28 19.24
N VAL A 180 0.97 15.02 19.49
CA VAL A 180 -0.31 14.45 19.09
C VAL A 180 -1.28 14.44 20.27
N LYS A 181 -2.46 15.03 20.06
CA LYS A 181 -3.52 15.09 21.09
C LYS A 181 -4.35 13.81 21.18
N ASP A 182 -4.50 13.13 20.05
CA ASP A 182 -5.27 11.87 19.94
C ASP A 182 -4.37 10.75 19.40
N PRO A 183 -3.66 10.05 20.29
CA PRO A 183 -2.81 8.94 19.91
C PRO A 183 -3.56 7.82 19.19
N LYS A 184 -4.80 7.54 19.60
CA LYS A 184 -5.63 6.50 18.98
C LYS A 184 -5.92 6.85 17.52
N LYS A 185 -6.22 8.11 17.21
CA LYS A 185 -6.45 8.55 15.84
C LYS A 185 -5.20 8.38 14.98
N LEU A 186 -4.01 8.71 15.51
CA LEU A 186 -2.74 8.45 14.82
C LEU A 186 -2.52 6.96 14.57
N ALA A 187 -2.80 6.10 15.55
CA ALA A 187 -2.66 4.65 15.41
C ALA A 187 -3.55 4.09 14.29
N LEU A 188 -4.80 4.58 14.19
CA LEU A 188 -5.74 4.18 13.15
C LEU A 188 -5.28 4.67 11.76
N VAL A 189 -4.74 5.88 11.65
CA VAL A 189 -4.18 6.39 10.39
C VAL A 189 -2.96 5.59 9.98
N LEU A 190 -2.04 5.29 10.91
CA LEU A 190 -0.88 4.44 10.64
C LEU A 190 -1.30 3.03 10.22
N LEU A 191 -2.33 2.47 10.87
CA LEU A 191 -2.89 1.19 10.48
C LEU A 191 -3.40 1.23 9.04
N GLY A 192 -4.14 2.28 8.64
CA GLY A 192 -4.60 2.46 7.27
C GLY A 192 -3.47 2.52 6.25
N VAL A 193 -2.42 3.32 6.50
CA VAL A 193 -1.21 3.36 5.67
C VAL A 193 -0.60 1.97 5.50
N ARG A 194 -0.50 1.20 6.59
CA ARG A 194 0.06 -0.17 6.57
C ARG A 194 -0.85 -1.18 5.85
N MET A 195 -2.18 -0.97 5.91
CA MET A 195 -3.14 -1.80 5.15
C MET A 195 -2.97 -1.58 3.65
N HIS A 196 -2.78 -0.34 3.20
CA HIS A 196 -2.45 -0.05 1.80
C HIS A 196 -1.20 -0.82 1.35
N VAL A 197 -0.08 -0.62 2.05
CA VAL A 197 1.19 -1.28 1.70
C VAL A 197 1.07 -2.79 1.68
N LEU A 198 0.35 -3.37 2.65
CA LEU A 198 0.14 -4.81 2.71
C LEU A 198 -0.69 -5.31 1.53
N ALA A 199 -1.79 -4.63 1.21
CA ALA A 199 -2.66 -4.94 0.09
C ALA A 199 -1.90 -4.91 -1.24
N ASP A 200 -1.09 -3.88 -1.44
CA ASP A 200 -0.28 -3.70 -2.64
C ASP A 200 0.72 -4.83 -2.88
N THR A 201 1.14 -5.56 -1.85
CA THR A 201 2.01 -6.72 -2.07
C THR A 201 1.37 -7.79 -2.96
N TRP A 202 0.04 -7.90 -3.01
CA TRP A 202 -0.70 -8.80 -3.90
C TRP A 202 -0.91 -8.20 -5.29
N ALA A 203 -1.39 -6.96 -5.38
CA ALA A 203 -1.62 -6.31 -6.67
C ALA A 203 -0.29 -6.08 -7.42
N HIS A 204 0.69 -5.55 -6.74
CA HIS A 204 1.96 -5.14 -7.33
C HIS A 204 3.03 -6.23 -7.31
N GLN A 205 2.67 -7.48 -6.97
CA GLN A 205 3.63 -8.58 -7.05
C GLN A 205 4.24 -8.69 -8.44
N ASP A 206 5.52 -9.03 -8.48
CA ASP A 206 6.30 -9.19 -9.71
C ASP A 206 6.78 -7.88 -10.36
N PHE A 207 6.53 -6.73 -9.72
CA PHE A 207 7.03 -5.42 -10.12
C PHE A 207 7.90 -4.79 -9.02
N SER A 208 8.53 -3.66 -9.32
CA SER A 208 9.35 -2.88 -8.39
C SER A 208 9.13 -1.38 -8.58
N GLY A 209 9.21 -0.60 -7.51
CA GLY A 209 9.17 0.86 -7.56
C GLY A 209 10.40 1.50 -8.23
N ILE A 210 11.44 0.71 -8.52
CA ILE A 210 12.62 1.18 -9.24
C ILE A 210 12.33 1.26 -10.73
N ALA A 211 12.72 2.36 -11.39
CA ALA A 211 12.59 2.53 -12.82
C ALA A 211 13.55 1.59 -13.57
N SER A 212 13.06 0.45 -14.02
CA SER A 212 13.85 -0.57 -14.71
C SER A 212 13.04 -1.38 -15.69
N LYS A 213 13.35 -1.26 -16.97
CA LYS A 213 12.73 -2.09 -18.03
C LYS A 213 12.99 -3.60 -17.81
N GLU A 214 14.13 -3.97 -17.27
CA GLU A 214 14.44 -5.38 -16.99
C GLU A 214 13.54 -5.96 -15.91
N ILE A 215 13.11 -5.15 -14.93
CA ILE A 215 12.23 -5.59 -13.85
C ILE A 215 10.76 -5.41 -14.24
N ASN A 216 10.39 -4.24 -14.76
CA ASN A 216 9.00 -3.82 -14.91
C ASN A 216 8.46 -3.94 -16.33
N GLY A 217 9.33 -4.26 -17.30
CA GLY A 217 8.93 -4.35 -18.69
C GLY A 217 7.98 -5.53 -18.97
N ALA A 218 7.04 -5.31 -19.87
CA ALA A 218 6.11 -6.32 -20.37
C ALA A 218 6.68 -7.13 -21.56
N GLY A 219 8.00 -7.31 -21.61
CA GLY A 219 8.67 -8.04 -22.69
C GLY A 219 8.67 -7.32 -24.04
N THR A 220 8.99 -8.05 -25.10
CA THR A 220 9.08 -7.51 -26.47
C THR A 220 7.75 -7.41 -27.20
N LEU A 221 6.72 -8.04 -26.66
CA LEU A 221 5.37 -8.03 -27.21
C LEU A 221 4.52 -7.14 -26.29
N ASN A 222 4.23 -5.95 -26.73
CA ASN A 222 3.47 -4.94 -25.96
C ASN A 222 1.97 -5.30 -25.89
N TYR A 223 1.62 -6.53 -25.50
CA TYR A 223 0.22 -6.88 -25.29
C TYR A 223 -0.01 -7.77 -24.08
N VAL A 224 -1.18 -7.62 -23.57
CA VAL A 224 -1.74 -8.36 -22.45
C VAL A 224 -3.04 -9.01 -22.91
N TYR A 225 -3.20 -10.27 -22.55
CA TYR A 225 -4.49 -10.94 -22.71
C TYR A 225 -5.21 -10.85 -21.38
N ALA A 226 -6.41 -10.30 -21.39
CA ALA A 226 -7.24 -10.19 -20.20
C ALA A 226 -8.61 -10.84 -20.43
N SER A 227 -9.16 -11.40 -19.37
CA SER A 227 -10.49 -12.03 -19.38
C SER A 227 -11.17 -11.83 -18.04
N THR A 228 -12.49 -11.64 -18.07
CA THR A 228 -13.36 -11.63 -16.89
C THR A 228 -13.93 -13.02 -16.56
N GLY A 229 -13.74 -14.00 -17.45
CA GLY A 229 -14.17 -15.37 -17.22
C GLY A 229 -13.07 -16.23 -16.59
N ALA A 230 -13.45 -17.42 -16.07
CA ALA A 230 -12.48 -18.43 -15.67
C ALA A 230 -11.89 -19.06 -16.93
N PRO A 231 -10.65 -18.80 -17.27
CA PRO A 231 -10.01 -19.53 -18.36
C PRO A 231 -9.41 -20.81 -17.79
N ASP A 232 -9.70 -21.93 -18.41
CA ASP A 232 -8.89 -23.14 -18.32
C ASP A 232 -7.58 -22.91 -19.08
N ILE A 233 -6.70 -22.08 -18.49
CA ILE A 233 -5.47 -21.63 -19.17
C ILE A 233 -4.40 -22.70 -19.13
N LEU A 234 -4.47 -23.62 -18.18
CA LEU A 234 -3.40 -24.60 -17.97
C LEU A 234 -3.52 -25.84 -18.85
N GLU A 235 -4.65 -26.11 -19.49
CA GLU A 235 -4.86 -27.33 -20.24
C GLU A 235 -5.05 -27.15 -21.76
N ASN A 236 -5.27 -25.92 -22.24
CA ASN A 236 -5.50 -25.71 -23.67
C ASN A 236 -4.79 -24.47 -24.20
N THR A 237 -4.09 -24.65 -25.30
CA THR A 237 -3.36 -23.64 -26.08
C THR A 237 -4.22 -22.53 -26.70
N SER A 238 -5.52 -22.49 -26.43
CA SER A 238 -6.45 -21.48 -26.95
C SER A 238 -6.96 -20.59 -25.82
N TRP A 239 -6.20 -19.55 -25.48
CA TRP A 239 -6.67 -18.45 -24.67
C TRP A 239 -7.87 -17.76 -25.34
N LYS A 240 -8.99 -17.67 -24.66
CA LYS A 240 -10.14 -16.87 -25.08
C LYS A 240 -10.21 -15.62 -24.20
N GLY A 241 -9.58 -14.58 -24.60
CA GLY A 241 -9.58 -13.28 -23.92
C GLY A 241 -9.41 -12.16 -24.95
N THR A 242 -9.65 -10.94 -24.51
CA THR A 242 -9.40 -9.76 -25.33
C THR A 242 -7.91 -9.45 -25.31
N LEU A 243 -7.32 -9.25 -26.48
CA LEU A 243 -5.96 -8.78 -26.62
C LEU A 243 -5.93 -7.26 -26.44
N TRP A 244 -5.18 -6.82 -25.42
CA TRP A 244 -4.95 -5.41 -25.19
C TRP A 244 -3.54 -5.05 -25.64
N VAL A 245 -3.45 -4.07 -26.53
CA VAL A 245 -2.16 -3.49 -26.91
C VAL A 245 -1.79 -2.50 -25.82
N LEU A 246 -0.70 -2.79 -25.12
CA LEU A 246 -0.12 -1.82 -24.19
C LEU A 246 0.37 -0.62 -25.00
N ALA A 247 0.13 0.59 -24.50
CA ALA A 247 0.65 1.79 -25.13
C ALA A 247 2.17 1.63 -25.30
N GLU A 248 2.65 1.85 -26.52
CA GLU A 248 4.08 1.97 -26.76
C GLU A 248 4.59 3.18 -25.98
N ASP A 249 5.28 2.91 -24.89
CA ASP A 249 5.98 3.96 -24.19
C ASP A 249 7.34 4.16 -24.83
N THR A 250 7.37 5.12 -25.74
CA THR A 250 8.58 5.52 -26.44
C THR A 250 9.65 6.05 -25.49
N ASP A 251 9.24 6.64 -24.36
CA ASP A 251 10.17 7.16 -23.37
C ASP A 251 10.86 6.02 -22.59
N CYS A 252 10.14 4.94 -22.27
CA CYS A 252 10.75 3.74 -21.68
C CYS A 252 11.72 3.06 -22.66
N ALA A 253 11.41 3.07 -23.95
CA ALA A 253 12.29 2.52 -24.98
C ALA A 253 13.55 3.38 -25.19
N ALA A 254 13.43 4.70 -25.11
CA ALA A 254 14.52 5.66 -25.33
C ALA A 254 15.50 5.75 -24.15
N ALA A 255 15.00 5.62 -22.91
CA ALA A 255 15.81 5.72 -21.71
C ALA A 255 15.26 4.79 -20.60
N PRO A 256 15.36 3.46 -20.78
CA PRO A 256 14.66 2.48 -19.94
C PRO A 256 15.06 2.50 -18.47
N ASN A 257 16.20 3.08 -18.15
CA ASN A 257 16.73 3.17 -16.78
C ASN A 257 16.93 4.63 -16.34
N ALA A 258 16.36 5.59 -17.07
CA ALA A 258 16.46 6.98 -16.66
C ALA A 258 15.68 7.18 -15.34
N PRO A 259 16.28 7.83 -14.35
CA PRO A 259 15.55 8.26 -13.16
C PRO A 259 14.31 9.04 -13.60
N GLY A 260 13.14 8.68 -13.06
CA GLY A 260 11.90 9.38 -13.37
C GLY A 260 11.09 8.86 -14.55
N ASN A 261 11.47 7.76 -15.22
CA ASN A 261 10.62 7.19 -16.26
C ASN A 261 9.45 6.39 -15.63
N ALA A 262 8.27 7.00 -15.56
CA ALA A 262 7.09 6.45 -14.92
C ALA A 262 6.62 5.12 -15.55
N ALA A 263 6.75 4.96 -16.86
CA ALA A 263 6.32 3.73 -17.54
C ALA A 263 7.23 2.52 -17.26
N CYS A 264 8.49 2.76 -16.91
CA CYS A 264 9.39 1.69 -16.46
C CYS A 264 9.36 1.46 -14.96
N ARG A 265 8.48 2.11 -14.23
CA ARG A 265 8.31 1.98 -12.78
C ARG A 265 7.04 1.22 -12.46
N GLY A 266 7.13 0.26 -11.55
CA GLY A 266 5.99 -0.55 -11.15
C GLY A 266 5.34 -1.24 -12.36
N HIS A 267 4.03 -1.27 -12.36
CA HIS A 267 3.25 -1.83 -13.45
C HIS A 267 2.82 -0.77 -14.51
N GLY A 268 3.56 0.33 -14.66
CA GLY A 268 3.20 1.42 -15.58
C GLY A 268 2.91 0.96 -17.01
N GLN A 269 3.67 -0.02 -17.54
CA GLN A 269 3.38 -0.62 -18.86
C GLN A 269 2.12 -1.49 -18.87
N MET A 270 1.71 -2.02 -17.71
CA MET A 270 0.50 -2.84 -17.57
C MET A 270 -0.76 -2.01 -17.29
N GLY A 271 -0.62 -0.68 -17.14
CA GLY A 271 -1.73 0.16 -16.71
C GLY A 271 -2.32 -0.33 -15.39
N HIS A 272 -3.65 -0.29 -15.26
CA HIS A 272 -4.37 -0.68 -14.07
C HIS A 272 -4.74 -2.17 -13.98
N PHE A 273 -4.27 -3.03 -14.88
CA PHE A 273 -4.63 -4.45 -14.84
C PHE A 273 -4.31 -5.14 -13.52
N PRO A 274 -3.16 -4.91 -12.89
CA PRO A 274 -2.87 -5.45 -11.57
C PRO A 274 -3.81 -4.93 -10.48
N ASP A 275 -4.42 -3.76 -10.66
CA ASP A 275 -5.23 -3.07 -9.65
C ASP A 275 -6.70 -3.46 -9.66
N TYR A 276 -7.18 -4.12 -10.71
CA TYR A 276 -8.58 -4.55 -10.83
C TYR A 276 -8.80 -5.93 -10.21
N SER A 277 -9.60 -6.02 -9.15
CA SER A 277 -9.81 -7.24 -8.37
C SER A 277 -10.39 -8.40 -9.18
N TRP A 278 -11.24 -8.10 -10.17
CA TRP A 278 -11.98 -9.09 -10.98
C TRP A 278 -11.21 -9.62 -12.19
N LEU A 279 -10.04 -9.04 -12.50
CA LEU A 279 -9.37 -9.32 -13.75
C LEU A 279 -8.42 -10.53 -13.67
N LYS A 280 -8.49 -11.40 -14.69
CA LYS A 280 -7.48 -12.42 -14.94
C LYS A 280 -6.75 -12.08 -16.23
N PHE A 281 -5.41 -12.16 -16.19
CA PHE A 281 -4.62 -11.80 -17.36
C PHE A 281 -3.29 -12.56 -17.43
N ILE A 282 -2.73 -12.62 -18.65
CA ILE A 282 -1.38 -13.08 -18.90
C ILE A 282 -0.56 -11.98 -19.57
N TYR A 283 0.71 -11.91 -19.22
CA TYR A 283 1.64 -10.96 -19.84
C TYR A 283 3.07 -11.51 -19.89
N PRO A 284 3.87 -11.10 -20.87
CA PRO A 284 5.28 -11.47 -20.96
C PRO A 284 6.12 -10.56 -20.05
N ALA A 285 6.48 -11.01 -18.85
CA ALA A 285 7.36 -10.22 -17.98
C ALA A 285 8.81 -10.26 -18.51
N ALA A 286 9.46 -9.10 -18.56
CA ALA A 286 10.82 -8.97 -19.14
C ALA A 286 11.87 -9.86 -18.45
N TRP A 287 11.70 -10.15 -17.17
CA TRP A 287 12.60 -10.98 -16.38
C TRP A 287 12.34 -12.49 -16.50
N LEU A 288 11.34 -12.93 -17.23
CA LEU A 288 11.14 -14.34 -17.52
C LEU A 288 12.17 -14.85 -18.52
N LYS A 289 12.40 -16.15 -18.48
CA LYS A 289 13.14 -16.82 -19.54
C LYS A 289 12.42 -16.62 -20.87
N GLN A 290 13.18 -16.57 -21.97
CA GLN A 290 12.69 -16.26 -23.30
C GLN A 290 11.42 -17.03 -23.65
N GLY A 291 10.37 -16.32 -24.05
CA GLY A 291 9.06 -16.88 -24.41
C GLY A 291 8.13 -17.20 -23.24
N GLY A 292 8.48 -16.82 -22.02
CA GLY A 292 7.65 -17.07 -20.85
C GLY A 292 6.53 -16.02 -20.68
N TYR A 293 5.41 -16.48 -20.12
CA TYR A 293 4.28 -15.64 -19.74
C TYR A 293 3.95 -15.82 -18.27
N LEU A 294 3.54 -14.75 -17.62
CA LEU A 294 2.97 -14.79 -16.27
C LEU A 294 1.46 -14.76 -16.34
N PHE A 295 0.85 -15.65 -15.59
CA PHE A 295 -0.58 -15.63 -15.34
C PHE A 295 -0.87 -14.93 -14.00
N ARG A 296 -1.87 -14.05 -14.02
CA ARG A 296 -2.38 -13.35 -12.85
C ARG A 296 -3.86 -13.67 -12.69
N ASP A 297 -4.21 -14.17 -11.51
CA ASP A 297 -5.59 -14.37 -11.04
C ASP A 297 -5.86 -13.36 -9.91
N ASN A 298 -6.23 -12.13 -10.28
CA ASN A 298 -6.49 -11.09 -9.31
C ASN A 298 -7.61 -11.48 -8.33
N PRO A 299 -8.75 -12.08 -8.75
CA PRO A 299 -9.76 -12.52 -7.81
C PRO A 299 -9.20 -13.35 -6.65
N GLN A 300 -8.38 -14.35 -6.96
CA GLN A 300 -7.76 -15.19 -5.93
C GLN A 300 -6.81 -14.37 -5.03
N GLN A 301 -6.04 -13.46 -5.62
CA GLN A 301 -5.07 -12.63 -4.90
C GLN A 301 -5.75 -11.62 -3.98
N TYR A 302 -6.83 -11.00 -4.43
CA TYR A 302 -7.59 -10.03 -3.67
C TYR A 302 -8.37 -10.67 -2.50
N ARG A 303 -8.85 -11.90 -2.66
CA ARG A 303 -9.41 -12.70 -1.55
C ARG A 303 -8.35 -12.93 -0.47
N GLN A 304 -7.12 -13.30 -0.87
CA GLN A 304 -6.02 -13.46 0.08
C GLN A 304 -5.66 -12.12 0.75
N ALA A 305 -5.57 -11.03 -0.02
CA ALA A 305 -5.31 -9.71 0.51
C ALA A 305 -6.35 -9.33 1.59
N TRP A 306 -7.64 -9.41 1.27
CA TRP A 306 -8.71 -9.09 2.22
C TRP A 306 -8.61 -9.92 3.51
N TYR A 307 -8.40 -11.23 3.38
CA TYR A 307 -8.22 -12.13 4.52
C TYR A 307 -7.06 -11.70 5.43
N TRP A 308 -5.92 -11.34 4.85
CA TRP A 308 -4.74 -10.96 5.63
C TRP A 308 -4.82 -9.54 6.20
N LEU A 309 -5.50 -8.61 5.52
CA LEU A 309 -5.85 -7.30 6.09
C LEU A 309 -6.70 -7.49 7.35
N ARG A 310 -7.77 -8.28 7.25
CA ARG A 310 -8.64 -8.60 8.38
C ARG A 310 -7.86 -9.29 9.51
N THR A 311 -7.01 -10.26 9.20
CA THR A 311 -6.21 -11.00 10.17
C THR A 311 -5.27 -10.09 10.96
N LEU A 312 -4.58 -9.19 10.27
CA LEU A 312 -3.73 -8.19 10.91
C LEU A 312 -4.54 -7.25 11.82
N MET A 313 -5.68 -6.78 11.35
CA MET A 313 -6.54 -5.88 12.11
C MET A 313 -7.12 -6.51 13.37
N VAL A 314 -7.54 -7.78 13.32
CA VAL A 314 -7.92 -8.56 14.52
C VAL A 314 -6.76 -8.61 15.52
N SER A 315 -5.54 -8.85 15.01
CA SER A 315 -4.35 -8.89 15.87
C SER A 315 -4.06 -7.55 16.54
N CYS A 316 -4.37 -6.43 15.89
CA CYS A 316 -4.21 -5.10 16.49
C CYS A 316 -5.15 -4.90 17.69
N LEU A 317 -6.38 -5.39 17.62
CA LEU A 317 -7.37 -5.23 18.70
C LEU A 317 -7.05 -6.05 19.94
N GLY A 318 -6.35 -7.18 19.80
CA GLY A 318 -6.02 -8.04 20.94
C GLY A 318 -7.21 -8.81 21.49
N GLY A 319 -7.16 -9.15 22.79
CA GLY A 319 -8.23 -9.88 23.48
C GLY A 319 -8.24 -11.38 23.17
N GLU A 320 -9.42 -12.01 23.21
CA GLU A 320 -9.56 -13.46 22.96
C GLU A 320 -9.12 -13.88 21.55
N ASN A 321 -9.16 -12.92 20.61
CA ASN A 321 -8.74 -13.10 19.22
C ASN A 321 -7.28 -12.62 18.98
N ASP A 322 -6.51 -12.41 20.03
CA ASP A 322 -5.13 -11.98 19.91
C ASP A 322 -4.26 -13.06 19.26
N LEU A 323 -3.95 -12.87 18.00
CA LEU A 323 -3.13 -13.80 17.24
C LEU A 323 -1.67 -13.86 17.72
N LEU A 324 -1.22 -12.89 18.52
CA LEU A 324 0.10 -12.98 19.18
C LEU A 324 0.10 -14.01 20.31
N VAL A 325 -1.04 -14.24 20.92
CA VAL A 325 -1.19 -15.13 22.08
C VAL A 325 -1.95 -16.41 21.72
N ASN A 326 -2.96 -16.31 20.87
CA ASN A 326 -3.83 -17.43 20.55
C ASN A 326 -3.25 -18.29 19.42
N LYS A 327 -2.86 -19.52 19.74
CA LYS A 327 -2.28 -20.50 18.81
C LYS A 327 -3.28 -21.08 17.80
N HIS A 328 -4.56 -20.80 17.95
CA HIS A 328 -5.63 -21.37 17.13
C HIS A 328 -6.25 -20.29 16.23
N ASN A 329 -5.54 -19.97 15.17
CA ASN A 329 -6.15 -19.17 14.11
C ASN A 329 -7.19 -20.06 13.40
N GLN A 330 -8.47 -19.79 13.67
CA GLN A 330 -9.55 -20.38 12.86
C GLN A 330 -9.58 -19.65 11.52
N PRO A 331 -9.41 -20.36 10.39
CA PRO A 331 -9.63 -19.74 9.08
C PRO A 331 -11.00 -19.10 9.06
N CYS A 332 -11.07 -17.79 8.83
CA CYS A 332 -12.34 -17.11 8.63
C CYS A 332 -12.67 -17.18 7.14
N ALA A 333 -13.82 -17.76 6.79
CA ALA A 333 -14.32 -17.67 5.44
C ALA A 333 -14.64 -16.21 5.12
N LEU A 334 -14.36 -15.77 3.90
CA LEU A 334 -14.82 -14.47 3.43
C LEU A 334 -16.36 -14.49 3.31
N PRO A 335 -17.06 -13.41 3.72
CA PRO A 335 -18.47 -13.27 3.46
C PRO A 335 -18.80 -13.36 1.96
N ASP A 336 -19.92 -13.99 1.61
CA ASP A 336 -20.32 -14.21 0.21
C ASP A 336 -20.47 -12.89 -0.57
N ASP A 337 -20.98 -11.85 0.07
CA ASP A 337 -21.12 -10.53 -0.55
C ASP A 337 -19.76 -9.86 -0.85
N ILE A 338 -18.76 -10.11 -0.02
CA ILE A 338 -17.38 -9.68 -0.25
C ILE A 338 -16.75 -10.47 -1.41
N LEU A 339 -16.95 -11.79 -1.43
CA LEU A 339 -16.52 -12.63 -2.56
C LEU A 339 -17.12 -12.14 -3.87
N ASN A 340 -18.42 -11.84 -3.87
CA ASN A 340 -19.10 -11.32 -5.04
C ASN A 340 -18.56 -9.97 -5.51
N CYS A 341 -18.11 -9.09 -4.60
CA CYS A 341 -17.47 -7.82 -4.99
C CYS A 341 -16.11 -8.04 -5.66
N ILE A 342 -15.33 -8.97 -5.12
CA ILE A 342 -13.97 -9.27 -5.65
C ILE A 342 -14.08 -9.95 -7.01
N ASP A 343 -15.03 -10.88 -7.16
CA ASP A 343 -15.13 -11.77 -8.32
C ASP A 343 -16.05 -11.22 -9.42
N ALA A 344 -16.84 -10.18 -9.12
CA ALA A 344 -17.87 -9.70 -10.05
C ALA A 344 -17.24 -9.46 -11.43
N PRO A 345 -17.67 -10.22 -12.45
CA PRO A 345 -17.24 -9.97 -13.81
C PRO A 345 -17.87 -8.65 -14.26
N HIS A 346 -17.15 -7.57 -14.12
CA HIS A 346 -17.51 -6.37 -14.84
C HIS A 346 -17.35 -6.69 -16.33
N GLN A 347 -18.41 -6.50 -17.10
CA GLN A 347 -18.32 -6.67 -18.54
C GLN A 347 -17.23 -5.70 -19.03
N LEU A 348 -16.11 -6.27 -19.50
CA LEU A 348 -15.15 -5.53 -20.27
C LEU A 348 -15.84 -5.20 -21.61
N ASP A 349 -16.57 -4.12 -21.60
CA ASP A 349 -16.89 -3.40 -22.80
C ASP A 349 -15.59 -2.71 -23.22
N ASP A 350 -15.21 -2.83 -24.49
CA ASP A 350 -13.97 -2.25 -25.04
C ASP A 350 -13.81 -0.75 -24.74
N THR A 351 -14.90 -0.11 -24.33
CA THR A 351 -14.95 1.29 -23.88
C THR A 351 -14.94 1.47 -22.36
N LYS A 352 -15.05 0.41 -21.54
CA LYS A 352 -15.27 0.46 -20.09
C LYS A 352 -14.29 -0.36 -19.27
N LEU A 353 -13.01 -0.37 -19.63
CA LEU A 353 -11.95 -0.90 -18.76
C LEU A 353 -11.92 -0.25 -17.35
N PHE A 354 -12.58 0.87 -17.19
CA PHE A 354 -12.56 1.70 -15.99
C PHE A 354 -13.85 1.54 -15.16
N ALA A 355 -14.26 0.31 -14.89
CA ALA A 355 -15.46 0.02 -14.10
C ALA A 355 -15.27 0.18 -12.57
N VAL A 356 -14.26 0.92 -12.11
CA VAL A 356 -14.03 1.14 -10.66
C VAL A 356 -15.28 1.72 -9.99
N ALA A 357 -15.98 2.65 -10.62
CA ALA A 357 -17.21 3.22 -10.08
C ALA A 357 -18.34 2.18 -9.95
N GLU A 358 -18.41 1.20 -10.84
CA GLU A 358 -19.37 0.09 -10.75
C GLU A 358 -18.97 -0.87 -9.63
N SER A 359 -17.68 -1.18 -9.49
CA SER A 359 -17.14 -1.95 -8.38
C SER A 359 -17.46 -1.30 -7.04
N GLU A 360 -17.21 -0.01 -6.89
CA GLU A 360 -17.57 0.74 -5.69
C GLU A 360 -19.06 0.63 -5.33
N GLN A 361 -19.95 0.65 -6.33
CA GLN A 361 -21.38 0.49 -6.09
C GLN A 361 -21.74 -0.89 -5.55
N LEU A 362 -21.00 -1.94 -5.96
CA LEU A 362 -21.19 -3.29 -5.41
C LEU A 362 -20.69 -3.34 -3.96
N TRP A 363 -19.49 -2.82 -3.70
CA TRP A 363 -18.95 -2.76 -2.35
C TRP A 363 -19.86 -2.03 -1.37
N ARG A 364 -20.46 -0.90 -1.77
CA ARG A 364 -21.43 -0.13 -0.94
C ARG A 364 -22.64 -0.94 -0.53
N LYS A 365 -23.03 -1.95 -1.30
CA LYS A 365 -24.20 -2.80 -1.02
C LYS A 365 -23.92 -3.94 -0.05
N THR A 366 -22.65 -4.22 0.28
CA THR A 366 -22.29 -5.27 1.24
C THR A 366 -22.83 -4.95 2.63
N GLU A 367 -23.17 -5.98 3.40
CA GLU A 367 -23.71 -5.81 4.75
C GLU A 367 -22.72 -5.12 5.69
N LEU A 368 -21.43 -5.34 5.47
CA LEU A 368 -20.41 -4.65 6.23
C LEU A 368 -20.33 -3.17 5.85
N ALA A 369 -20.26 -2.83 4.56
CA ALA A 369 -20.15 -1.43 4.14
C ALA A 369 -21.36 -0.56 4.54
N LYS A 370 -22.55 -1.14 4.68
CA LYS A 370 -23.74 -0.44 5.22
C LYS A 370 -23.56 0.05 6.67
N GLN A 371 -22.60 -0.50 7.40
CA GLN A 371 -22.29 -0.06 8.76
C GLN A 371 -21.38 1.18 8.81
N LEU A 372 -20.80 1.59 7.68
CA LEU A 372 -20.04 2.83 7.58
C LEU A 372 -21.00 4.00 7.74
N LYS A 373 -20.73 4.88 8.71
CA LYS A 373 -21.58 6.04 8.98
C LYS A 373 -21.51 7.08 7.88
N GLU A 374 -20.35 7.16 7.25
CA GLU A 374 -20.06 8.13 6.20
C GLU A 374 -19.26 7.44 5.10
N HIS A 375 -19.61 7.74 3.85
CA HIS A 375 -18.83 7.35 2.68
C HIS A 375 -18.00 8.54 2.18
N HIS A 376 -17.73 9.52 3.08
CA HIS A 376 -16.90 10.66 2.75
C HIS A 376 -15.43 10.22 2.64
N ARG A 377 -14.84 10.47 1.50
CA ARG A 377 -13.46 10.10 1.18
C ARG A 377 -12.57 11.33 1.23
N TRP A 378 -11.37 11.18 1.76
CA TRP A 378 -10.35 12.22 1.71
C TRP A 378 -9.90 12.49 0.28
N ASN A 379 -9.97 11.48 -0.57
CA ASN A 379 -9.84 11.64 -1.99
C ASN A 379 -11.20 12.06 -2.59
N ARG A 380 -11.27 13.28 -3.06
CA ARG A 380 -12.36 13.73 -3.93
C ARG A 380 -11.89 13.63 -5.37
N ASN A 381 -12.26 12.60 -6.08
CA ASN A 381 -12.07 12.37 -7.53
C ASN A 381 -10.87 13.09 -8.17
N ALA A 382 -9.98 12.34 -8.81
CA ALA A 382 -8.82 12.86 -9.50
C ALA A 382 -9.13 14.18 -10.24
N GLY A 383 -8.50 15.27 -9.82
CA GLY A 383 -8.66 16.59 -10.40
C GLY A 383 -9.34 17.66 -9.54
N GLN A 384 -9.84 17.33 -8.36
CA GLN A 384 -10.48 18.30 -7.45
C GLN A 384 -9.67 18.53 -6.15
N PHE A 385 -8.37 18.70 -6.26
CA PHE A 385 -7.57 19.25 -5.17
C PHE A 385 -7.78 20.76 -5.07
N ASP A 386 -9.05 21.17 -4.89
CA ASP A 386 -9.40 22.56 -4.71
C ASP A 386 -9.04 23.04 -3.28
N GLU A 387 -9.11 24.32 -3.08
CA GLU A 387 -8.84 24.95 -1.79
C GLU A 387 -9.75 24.43 -0.68
N LEU A 388 -11.01 24.10 -1.00
CA LEU A 388 -11.98 23.58 -0.05
C LEU A 388 -11.56 22.20 0.47
N HIS A 389 -11.15 21.30 -0.41
CA HIS A 389 -10.67 19.97 -0.04
C HIS A 389 -9.44 20.05 0.87
N ARG A 390 -8.46 20.87 0.54
CA ARG A 390 -7.27 21.05 1.36
C ARG A 390 -7.60 21.63 2.72
N LYS A 391 -8.55 22.55 2.80
CA LYS A 391 -9.02 23.12 4.06
C LYS A 391 -9.68 22.06 4.95
N GLU A 392 -10.47 21.15 4.40
CA GLU A 392 -11.05 20.01 5.11
C GLU A 392 -9.97 19.07 5.67
N LEU A 393 -8.88 18.89 4.95
CA LEU A 393 -7.75 18.08 5.38
C LEU A 393 -6.86 18.78 6.43
N GLY A 394 -7.02 20.10 6.60
CA GLY A 394 -6.36 20.88 7.65
C GLY A 394 -5.47 22.01 7.20
N VAL A 395 -5.48 22.40 5.93
CA VAL A 395 -4.83 23.63 5.46
C VAL A 395 -5.62 24.82 6.00
N ILE A 396 -4.95 25.75 6.69
CA ILE A 396 -5.59 26.90 7.34
C ILE A 396 -5.79 28.05 6.36
N ASP A 397 -4.71 28.40 5.66
CA ASP A 397 -4.68 29.54 4.73
C ASP A 397 -4.65 29.03 3.28
N GLY A 398 -4.96 29.91 2.36
CA GLY A 398 -4.84 29.63 0.95
C GLY A 398 -3.45 29.11 0.56
N LEU A 399 -3.39 28.39 -0.56
CA LEU A 399 -2.15 27.81 -1.04
C LEU A 399 -1.14 28.89 -1.39
N PRO A 400 0.15 28.64 -1.15
CA PRO A 400 1.18 29.53 -1.62
C PRO A 400 1.12 29.61 -3.15
N THR A 401 1.39 30.78 -3.67
CA THR A 401 1.46 31.02 -5.13
C THR A 401 2.63 30.28 -5.79
N THR A 402 3.52 29.72 -5.00
CA THR A 402 4.67 28.94 -5.47
C THR A 402 4.73 27.60 -4.75
N ARG A 403 5.20 26.57 -5.44
CA ARG A 403 5.36 25.19 -4.94
C ARG A 403 6.25 25.09 -3.68
N TYR A 404 7.09 26.08 -3.44
CA TYR A 404 8.03 26.13 -2.30
C TYR A 404 7.59 27.13 -1.22
N GLY A 405 6.35 27.56 -1.26
CA GLY A 405 5.80 28.45 -0.23
C GLY A 405 5.54 27.72 1.09
N THR A 406 5.39 28.48 2.17
CA THR A 406 4.95 27.94 3.45
C THR A 406 3.44 27.80 3.48
N VAL A 407 2.96 26.62 3.89
CA VAL A 407 1.54 26.34 4.11
C VAL A 407 1.30 26.17 5.60
N ASN A 408 0.26 26.84 6.12
CA ASN A 408 -0.16 26.68 7.51
C ASN A 408 -1.11 25.48 7.62
N ILE A 409 -0.72 24.49 8.42
CA ILE A 409 -1.46 23.24 8.63
C ILE A 409 -1.91 23.18 10.09
N SER A 410 -3.16 22.82 10.34
CA SER A 410 -3.67 22.62 11.69
C SER A 410 -3.02 21.40 12.35
N GLN A 411 -2.47 21.58 13.53
CA GLN A 411 -1.99 20.49 14.37
C GLN A 411 -3.13 19.49 14.64
N ASN A 412 -2.85 18.19 14.60
CA ASN A 412 -3.80 17.09 14.73
C ASN A 412 -4.88 17.01 13.64
N SER A 413 -4.70 17.75 12.55
CA SER A 413 -5.51 17.60 11.36
C SER A 413 -5.22 16.29 10.62
N THR A 414 -6.04 15.98 9.63
CA THR A 414 -5.86 14.80 8.79
C THR A 414 -4.51 14.78 8.09
N LEU A 415 -4.09 15.89 7.48
CA LEU A 415 -2.76 15.99 6.83
C LEU A 415 -1.62 15.81 7.84
N HIS A 416 -1.70 16.42 9.02
CA HIS A 416 -0.66 16.24 10.02
C HIS A 416 -0.54 14.77 10.46
N LEU A 417 -1.66 14.10 10.74
CA LEU A 417 -1.64 12.69 11.14
C LEU A 417 -1.18 11.77 10.01
N MET A 418 -1.55 12.08 8.77
CA MET A 418 -1.09 11.33 7.60
C MET A 418 0.42 11.48 7.39
N GLU A 419 0.95 12.70 7.52
CA GLU A 419 2.39 12.97 7.47
C GLU A 419 3.13 12.16 8.54
N MET A 420 2.66 12.20 9.79
CA MET A 420 3.28 11.45 10.89
C MET A 420 3.24 9.94 10.65
N ALA A 421 2.11 9.42 10.19
CA ALA A 421 1.96 8.00 9.88
C ALA A 421 2.90 7.57 8.74
N SER A 422 3.00 8.37 7.70
CA SER A 422 3.92 8.15 6.58
C SER A 422 5.38 8.22 7.05
N ALA A 423 5.72 9.19 7.89
CA ALA A 423 7.05 9.32 8.47
C ALA A 423 7.42 8.09 9.33
N ILE A 424 6.53 7.63 10.20
CA ILE A 424 6.72 6.43 11.04
C ILE A 424 6.93 5.20 10.15
N HIS A 425 6.12 5.06 9.10
CA HIS A 425 6.27 3.95 8.16
C HIS A 425 7.60 4.02 7.41
N TYR A 426 7.94 5.17 6.82
CA TYR A 426 9.16 5.34 6.05
C TYR A 426 10.43 5.13 6.90
N GLN A 427 10.48 5.68 8.11
CA GLN A 427 11.59 5.47 9.03
C GLN A 427 11.75 4.00 9.42
N TRP A 428 10.64 3.27 9.57
CA TRP A 428 10.68 1.82 9.76
C TRP A 428 11.26 1.12 8.53
N CYS A 429 10.88 1.53 7.31
CA CYS A 429 11.43 0.97 6.07
C CYS A 429 12.95 1.19 5.97
N VAL A 430 13.44 2.40 6.31
CA VAL A 430 14.88 2.70 6.33
C VAL A 430 15.62 1.74 7.26
N LYS A 431 15.14 1.62 8.50
CA LYS A 431 15.73 0.72 9.49
C LYS A 431 15.68 -0.74 9.05
N TRP A 432 14.53 -1.18 8.55
CA TRP A 432 14.36 -2.55 8.04
C TRP A 432 15.34 -2.87 6.90
N ALA A 433 15.53 -1.94 5.97
CA ALA A 433 16.46 -2.12 4.86
C ALA A 433 17.94 -2.15 5.30
N GLU A 434 18.30 -1.39 6.33
CA GLU A 434 19.63 -1.44 6.96
C GLU A 434 19.90 -2.81 7.61
N GLU A 435 18.87 -3.37 8.27
CA GLU A 435 18.95 -4.68 8.93
C GLU A 435 18.90 -5.85 7.93
N HIS A 436 18.41 -5.61 6.70
CA HIS A 436 18.21 -6.61 5.64
C HIS A 436 18.90 -6.22 4.32
N PRO A 437 20.24 -6.04 4.32
CA PRO A 437 20.99 -5.57 3.14
C PRO A 437 20.91 -6.54 1.95
N GLU A 438 20.49 -7.78 2.18
CA GLU A 438 20.30 -8.79 1.15
C GLU A 438 19.15 -8.47 0.19
N PHE A 439 18.24 -7.56 0.53
CA PHE A 439 17.18 -7.09 -0.37
C PHE A 439 17.68 -6.02 -1.34
N GLN A 440 18.92 -5.54 -1.21
CA GLN A 440 19.53 -4.56 -2.11
C GLN A 440 18.76 -3.24 -2.23
N TRP A 441 17.90 -2.96 -1.28
CA TRP A 441 17.15 -1.73 -1.17
C TRP A 441 17.75 -0.85 -0.08
N ARG A 442 18.02 0.42 -0.43
CA ARG A 442 18.70 1.35 0.48
C ARG A 442 18.00 2.70 0.50
N PRO A 443 16.81 2.79 1.11
CA PRO A 443 16.14 4.07 1.25
C PRO A 443 16.99 5.00 2.11
N GLN A 444 17.09 6.24 1.68
CA GLN A 444 17.84 7.24 2.42
C GLN A 444 16.95 7.84 3.50
N PRO A 445 17.46 8.05 4.73
CA PRO A 445 16.72 8.83 5.71
C PRO A 445 16.50 10.22 5.15
N LYS A 446 15.28 10.70 5.29
CA LYS A 446 14.95 12.07 4.91
C LYS A 446 15.58 13.02 5.93
N VAL A 447 16.46 13.90 5.45
CA VAL A 447 17.19 14.88 6.26
C VAL A 447 16.35 16.15 6.46
#